data_1f2935dcd907b9c63ec17a5fef1cec9b
#
_entry.id   1f2935dcd907b9c63ec17a5fef1cec9b
#
_cell.length_a   1.000
_cell.length_b   1.000
_cell.length_c   1.000
_cell.angle_alpha   90.00
_cell.angle_beta   90.00
_cell.angle_gamma   90.00
#
_symmetry.space_group_name_H-M   'P 1'
#
loop_
_entity.id
_entity.type
_entity.pdbx_description
1 polymer ?
#
loop_
_entity_poly.entity_id
_entity_poly.type
_entity_poly.pdbx_seq_one_letter_code
_entity_poly.pdbx_strand_id
1 'polypeptide(L)'
;MNEQTISRFAIILLALVMAVFGIYHFIYPQNLVGYVPSFLPDLGNLWVYIPGAAFILAAIAFITNKKVKLAAYLLAVLLFIFVLTIHLPNYLNASSDENSQMALINILKDTAIAAFALHIASNSPN
;
A
#
# COMPACT_ATOMS: atom_id res chain seq x y z
N MET A 1 28.77 6.38 4.72
CA MET A 1 27.65 6.05 3.79
C MET A 1 27.14 7.37 3.21
N ASN A 2 27.13 7.49 1.90
CA ASN A 2 26.67 8.74 1.29
C ASN A 2 25.13 8.75 1.19
N GLU A 3 24.60 9.91 0.82
CA GLU A 3 23.15 10.11 0.82
C GLU A 3 22.43 9.28 -0.24
N GLN A 4 23.07 9.03 -1.38
CA GLN A 4 22.50 8.15 -2.40
C GLN A 4 22.37 6.72 -1.90
N THR A 5 23.36 6.23 -1.16
CA THR A 5 23.30 4.90 -0.55
C THR A 5 22.20 4.83 0.50
N ILE A 6 22.05 5.87 1.32
CA ILE A 6 20.98 5.93 2.32
C ILE A 6 19.62 5.92 1.64
N SER A 7 19.45 6.73 0.60
CA SER A 7 18.22 6.77 -0.18
C SER A 7 17.88 5.39 -0.76
N ARG A 8 18.86 4.74 -1.37
CA ARG A 8 18.66 3.42 -1.95
C ARG A 8 18.28 2.39 -0.89
N PHE A 9 18.94 2.45 0.28
CA PHE A 9 18.63 1.58 1.40
C PHE A 9 17.18 1.78 1.86
N ALA A 10 16.73 3.03 1.96
CA ALA A 10 15.37 3.35 2.36
C ALA A 10 14.33 2.79 1.37
N ILE A 11 14.62 2.91 0.07
CA ILE A 11 13.73 2.36 -0.97
C ILE A 11 13.65 0.84 -0.88
N ILE A 12 14.78 0.17 -0.64
CA ILE A 12 14.79 -1.29 -0.45
C ILE A 12 13.99 -1.70 0.78
N LEU A 13 14.10 -0.95 1.88
CA LEU A 13 13.29 -1.23 3.08
C LEU A 13 11.80 -1.13 2.76
N LEU A 14 11.39 -0.11 2.03
CA LEU A 14 9.99 0.01 1.61
C LEU A 14 9.60 -1.17 0.72
N ALA A 15 10.46 -1.56 -0.21
CA ALA A 15 10.20 -2.70 -1.08
C ALA A 15 9.95 -3.98 -0.29
N LEU A 16 10.74 -4.22 0.75
CA LEU A 16 10.57 -5.40 1.60
C LEU A 16 9.23 -5.37 2.33
N VAL A 17 8.83 -4.19 2.84
CA VAL A 17 7.53 -4.03 3.48
C VAL A 17 6.41 -4.29 2.48
N MET A 18 6.50 -3.75 1.28
CA MET A 18 5.47 -3.96 0.26
C MET A 18 5.40 -5.42 -0.20
N ALA A 19 6.56 -6.10 -0.28
CA ALA A 19 6.58 -7.53 -0.58
C ALA A 19 5.85 -8.34 0.49
N VAL A 20 6.07 -8.03 1.76
CA VAL A 20 5.38 -8.71 2.86
C VAL A 20 3.87 -8.46 2.80
N PHE A 21 3.45 -7.21 2.60
CA PHE A 21 2.03 -6.89 2.44
C PHE A 21 1.41 -7.64 1.25
N GLY A 22 2.10 -7.67 0.12
CA GLY A 22 1.60 -8.38 -1.06
C GLY A 22 1.47 -9.87 -0.83
N ILE A 23 2.48 -10.49 -0.23
CA ILE A 23 2.45 -11.91 0.11
C ILE A 23 1.32 -12.20 1.09
N TYR A 24 1.12 -11.35 2.10
CA TYR A 24 0.03 -11.50 3.07
C TYR A 24 -1.34 -11.55 2.38
N HIS A 25 -1.53 -10.73 1.33
CA HIS A 25 -2.79 -10.73 0.57
C HIS A 25 -3.07 -12.08 -0.10
N PHE A 26 -2.03 -12.82 -0.48
CA PHE A 26 -2.19 -14.12 -1.13
C PHE A 26 -2.29 -15.27 -0.14
N ILE A 27 -1.65 -15.16 1.02
CA ILE A 27 -1.66 -16.23 2.03
C ILE A 27 -2.89 -16.14 2.92
N TYR A 28 -3.31 -14.93 3.28
CA TYR A 28 -4.41 -14.72 4.22
C TYR A 28 -5.52 -13.82 3.63
N PRO A 29 -6.04 -14.15 2.44
CA PRO A 29 -7.06 -13.29 1.83
C PRO A 29 -8.32 -13.17 2.68
N GLN A 30 -8.67 -14.21 3.44
CA GLN A 30 -9.86 -14.20 4.31
C GLN A 30 -9.77 -13.15 5.41
N ASN A 31 -8.56 -12.74 5.81
CA ASN A 31 -8.39 -11.68 6.80
C ASN A 31 -8.60 -10.28 6.21
N LEU A 32 -8.58 -10.16 4.89
CA LEU A 32 -8.60 -8.88 4.21
C LEU A 32 -9.88 -8.65 3.40
N VAL A 33 -10.59 -9.73 3.03
CA VAL A 33 -11.78 -9.61 2.18
C VAL A 33 -12.87 -8.76 2.84
N GLY A 34 -12.92 -8.72 4.17
CA GLY A 34 -13.87 -7.89 4.89
C GLY A 34 -13.66 -6.38 4.72
N TYR A 35 -12.48 -5.97 4.28
CA TYR A 35 -12.20 -4.56 3.99
C TYR A 35 -12.65 -4.13 2.60
N VAL A 36 -13.05 -5.06 1.73
CA VAL A 36 -13.50 -4.73 0.38
C VAL A 36 -14.79 -3.91 0.46
N PRO A 37 -14.83 -2.72 -0.18
CA PRO A 37 -16.03 -1.89 -0.12
C PRO A 37 -17.25 -2.59 -0.69
N SER A 38 -18.38 -2.41 -0.03
CA SER A 38 -19.64 -3.08 -0.40
C SER A 38 -20.21 -2.62 -1.75
N PHE A 39 -19.77 -1.45 -2.24
CA PHE A 39 -20.23 -0.95 -3.55
C PHE A 39 -19.57 -1.67 -4.73
N LEU A 40 -18.53 -2.48 -4.49
CA LEU A 40 -17.89 -3.27 -5.54
C LEU A 40 -18.64 -4.56 -5.79
N PRO A 41 -18.60 -5.08 -7.04
CA PRO A 41 -19.20 -6.40 -7.31
C PRO A 41 -18.57 -7.49 -6.45
N ASP A 42 -19.38 -8.51 -6.12
CA ASP A 42 -18.89 -9.62 -5.31
C ASP A 42 -18.06 -10.57 -6.17
N LEU A 43 -16.74 -10.37 -6.16
CA LEU A 43 -15.77 -11.20 -6.87
C LEU A 43 -14.91 -12.00 -5.87
N GLY A 44 -15.35 -12.09 -4.62
CA GLY A 44 -14.65 -12.85 -3.59
C GLY A 44 -13.25 -12.32 -3.35
N ASN A 45 -12.27 -13.22 -3.28
CA ASN A 45 -10.88 -12.85 -2.96
C ASN A 45 -10.15 -12.11 -4.08
N LEU A 46 -10.75 -11.99 -5.28
CA LEU A 46 -10.10 -11.30 -6.39
C LEU A 46 -9.75 -9.86 -6.02
N TRP A 47 -10.65 -9.16 -5.29
CA TRP A 47 -10.40 -7.79 -4.84
C TRP A 47 -9.26 -7.68 -3.83
N VAL A 48 -8.86 -8.79 -3.22
CA VAL A 48 -7.70 -8.85 -2.33
C VAL A 48 -6.43 -9.18 -3.12
N TYR A 49 -6.53 -10.08 -4.10
CA TYR A 49 -5.39 -10.50 -4.91
C TYR A 49 -4.87 -9.37 -5.80
N ILE A 50 -5.74 -8.53 -6.35
CA ILE A 50 -5.33 -7.44 -7.24
C ILE A 50 -4.37 -6.46 -6.52
N PRO A 51 -4.72 -5.89 -5.35
CA PRO A 51 -3.75 -5.03 -4.66
C PRO A 51 -2.53 -5.81 -4.16
N GLY A 52 -2.70 -7.08 -3.80
CA GLY A 52 -1.55 -7.91 -3.43
C GLY A 52 -0.54 -8.02 -4.56
N ALA A 53 -1.01 -8.27 -5.77
CA ALA A 53 -0.14 -8.31 -6.95
C ALA A 53 0.52 -6.95 -7.21
N ALA A 54 -0.24 -5.86 -7.05
CA ALA A 54 0.30 -4.51 -7.23
C ALA A 54 1.44 -4.21 -6.24
N PHE A 55 1.29 -4.63 -4.98
CA PHE A 55 2.34 -4.44 -3.97
C PHE A 55 3.60 -5.23 -4.31
N ILE A 56 3.45 -6.47 -4.78
CA ILE A 56 4.60 -7.31 -5.19
C ILE A 56 5.30 -6.68 -6.40
N LEU A 57 4.54 -6.22 -7.39
CA LEU A 57 5.12 -5.57 -8.57
C LEU A 57 5.86 -4.28 -8.20
N ALA A 58 5.32 -3.49 -7.27
CA ALA A 58 6.01 -2.31 -6.78
C ALA A 58 7.33 -2.69 -6.09
N ALA A 59 7.30 -3.73 -5.25
CA ALA A 59 8.50 -4.22 -4.59
C ALA A 59 9.56 -4.66 -5.60
N ILE A 60 9.17 -5.40 -6.62
CA ILE A 60 10.09 -5.84 -7.67
C ILE A 60 10.69 -4.64 -8.41
N ALA A 61 9.87 -3.64 -8.75
CA ALA A 61 10.35 -2.44 -9.43
C ALA A 61 11.39 -1.70 -8.59
N PHE A 62 11.14 -1.56 -7.29
CA PHE A 62 12.05 -0.87 -6.39
C PHE A 62 13.35 -1.64 -6.20
N ILE A 63 13.27 -2.96 -6.02
CA ILE A 63 14.45 -3.81 -5.81
C ILE A 63 15.33 -3.84 -7.07
N THR A 64 14.70 -4.00 -8.24
CA THR A 64 15.44 -4.05 -9.50
C THR A 64 15.82 -2.67 -10.05
N ASN A 65 15.30 -1.61 -9.44
CA ASN A 65 15.52 -0.23 -9.88
C ASN A 65 15.04 0.01 -11.31
N LYS A 66 13.94 -0.63 -11.69
CA LYS A 66 13.34 -0.50 -13.04
C LYS A 66 11.91 0.00 -12.89
N LYS A 67 11.53 1.00 -13.72
CA LYS A 67 10.19 1.58 -13.71
C LYS A 67 9.79 2.12 -12.33
N VAL A 68 10.77 2.64 -11.58
CA VAL A 68 10.57 3.09 -10.20
C VAL A 68 9.57 4.22 -10.13
N LYS A 69 9.68 5.21 -11.03
CA LYS A 69 8.76 6.36 -11.03
C LYS A 69 7.32 5.92 -11.23
N LEU A 70 7.07 5.08 -12.24
CA LEU A 70 5.72 4.57 -12.52
C LEU A 70 5.19 3.75 -11.34
N ALA A 71 5.99 2.83 -10.82
CA ALA A 71 5.60 1.98 -9.71
C ALA A 71 5.28 2.81 -8.47
N ALA A 72 6.08 3.83 -8.19
CA ALA A 72 5.89 4.68 -7.02
C ALA A 72 4.60 5.52 -7.13
N TYR A 73 4.32 6.09 -8.29
CA TYR A 73 3.07 6.82 -8.49
C TYR A 73 1.85 5.90 -8.37
N LEU A 74 1.91 4.71 -8.96
CA LEU A 74 0.80 3.77 -8.89
C LEU A 74 0.57 3.28 -7.46
N LEU A 75 1.65 3.03 -6.72
CA LEU A 75 1.55 2.65 -5.31
C LEU A 75 0.88 3.77 -4.49
N ALA A 76 1.31 5.01 -4.68
CA ALA A 76 0.72 6.15 -3.97
C ALA A 76 -0.77 6.27 -4.27
N VAL A 77 -1.17 6.17 -5.54
CA VAL A 77 -2.57 6.24 -5.94
C VAL A 77 -3.38 5.12 -5.28
N LEU A 78 -2.87 3.89 -5.32
CA LEU A 78 -3.56 2.76 -4.72
C LEU A 78 -3.80 2.96 -3.22
N LEU A 79 -2.78 3.43 -2.51
CA LEU A 79 -2.89 3.65 -1.07
C LEU A 79 -3.84 4.80 -0.74
N PHE A 80 -3.86 5.88 -1.53
CA PHE A 80 -4.84 6.94 -1.35
C PHE A 80 -6.26 6.44 -1.62
N ILE A 81 -6.45 5.57 -2.61
CA ILE A 81 -7.74 4.93 -2.84
C ILE A 81 -8.17 4.16 -1.58
N PHE A 82 -7.27 3.38 -0.97
CA PHE A 82 -7.59 2.65 0.25
C PHE A 82 -7.95 3.58 1.40
N VAL A 83 -7.22 4.68 1.58
CA VAL A 83 -7.53 5.64 2.63
C VAL A 83 -8.95 6.20 2.44
N LEU A 84 -9.28 6.60 1.22
CA LEU A 84 -10.55 7.28 0.95
C LEU A 84 -11.75 6.33 0.90
N THR A 85 -11.56 5.09 0.41
CA THR A 85 -12.69 4.17 0.18
C THR A 85 -12.85 3.12 1.27
N ILE A 86 -11.82 2.85 2.05
CA ILE A 86 -11.83 1.81 3.08
C ILE A 86 -11.63 2.41 4.46
N HIS A 87 -10.47 3.01 4.69
CA HIS A 87 -10.05 3.35 6.05
C HIS A 87 -10.78 4.57 6.60
N LEU A 88 -11.00 5.61 5.79
CA LEU A 88 -11.74 6.77 6.25
C LEU A 88 -13.22 6.43 6.55
N PRO A 89 -13.95 5.73 5.67
CA PRO A 89 -15.31 5.29 6.03
C PRO A 89 -15.32 4.41 7.27
N ASN A 90 -14.36 3.49 7.42
CA ASN A 90 -14.29 2.64 8.61
C ASN A 90 -14.04 3.46 9.88
N TYR A 91 -13.23 4.51 9.79
CA TYR A 91 -12.98 5.40 10.93
C TYR A 91 -14.26 6.15 11.32
N LEU A 92 -14.96 6.72 10.32
CA LEU A 92 -16.17 7.51 10.57
C LEU A 92 -17.35 6.68 11.08
N ASN A 93 -17.40 5.40 10.73
CA ASN A 93 -18.51 4.50 11.06
C ASN A 93 -18.12 3.43 12.08
N ALA A 94 -17.00 3.61 12.80
CA ALA A 94 -16.50 2.60 13.71
C ALA A 94 -17.48 2.35 14.86
N SER A 95 -17.70 1.06 15.18
CA SER A 95 -18.64 0.63 16.22
C SER A 95 -18.04 0.63 17.62
N SER A 96 -16.73 0.83 17.74
CA SER A 96 -16.01 0.84 19.01
C SER A 96 -14.79 1.74 18.91
N ASP A 97 -14.24 2.15 20.07
CA ASP A 97 -13.00 2.91 20.11
C ASP A 97 -11.83 2.12 19.51
N GLU A 98 -11.81 0.81 19.77
CA GLU A 98 -10.76 -0.06 19.24
C GLU A 98 -10.78 -0.07 17.70
N ASN A 99 -11.95 -0.24 17.10
CA ASN A 99 -12.09 -0.20 15.65
C ASN A 99 -11.75 1.17 15.07
N SER A 100 -12.12 2.23 15.76
CA SER A 100 -11.78 3.60 15.36
C SER A 100 -10.26 3.79 15.34
N GLN A 101 -9.56 3.35 16.38
CA GLN A 101 -8.11 3.46 16.46
C GLN A 101 -7.41 2.67 15.38
N MET A 102 -7.88 1.45 15.09
CA MET A 102 -7.31 0.63 14.01
C MET A 102 -7.47 1.31 12.65
N ALA A 103 -8.64 1.87 12.37
CA ALA A 103 -8.86 2.60 11.13
C ALA A 103 -7.95 3.83 11.04
N LEU A 104 -7.78 4.56 12.14
CA LEU A 104 -6.89 5.72 12.17
C LEU A 104 -5.44 5.31 11.90
N ILE A 105 -4.97 4.23 12.52
CA ILE A 105 -3.62 3.70 12.29
C ILE A 105 -3.44 3.36 10.81
N ASN A 106 -4.43 2.73 10.19
CA ASN A 106 -4.36 2.40 8.77
C ASN A 106 -4.34 3.65 7.89
N ILE A 107 -5.10 4.67 8.22
CA ILE A 107 -5.07 5.96 7.50
C ILE A 107 -3.66 6.56 7.58
N LEU A 108 -3.11 6.63 8.77
CA LEU A 108 -1.79 7.25 8.99
C LEU A 108 -0.68 6.45 8.32
N LYS A 109 -0.73 5.13 8.44
CA LYS A 109 0.26 4.24 7.84
C LYS A 109 0.25 4.36 6.30
N ASP A 110 -0.93 4.23 5.70
CA ASP A 110 -1.06 4.27 4.24
C ASP A 110 -0.70 5.65 3.70
N THR A 111 -1.07 6.72 4.41
CA THR A 111 -0.72 8.08 4.02
C THR A 111 0.80 8.27 4.08
N ALA A 112 1.46 7.77 5.11
CA ALA A 112 2.91 7.88 5.24
C ALA A 112 3.63 7.12 4.12
N ILE A 113 3.18 5.91 3.80
CA ILE A 113 3.76 5.12 2.70
C ILE A 113 3.52 5.83 1.37
N ALA A 114 2.31 6.34 1.15
CA ALA A 114 1.98 7.07 -0.09
C ALA A 114 2.85 8.33 -0.22
N ALA A 115 3.07 9.06 0.87
CA ALA A 115 3.93 10.25 0.85
C ALA A 115 5.36 9.88 0.48
N PHE A 116 5.90 8.79 1.04
CA PHE A 116 7.23 8.31 0.68
C PHE A 116 7.28 7.88 -0.78
N ALA A 117 6.25 7.18 -1.26
CA ALA A 117 6.17 6.78 -2.67
C ALA A 117 6.17 7.99 -3.60
N LEU A 118 5.42 9.05 -3.25
CA LEU A 118 5.42 10.29 -4.03
C LEU A 118 6.82 10.92 -4.06
N HIS A 119 7.50 10.91 -2.92
CA HIS A 119 8.87 11.43 -2.84
C HIS A 119 9.81 10.63 -3.74
N ILE A 120 9.72 9.29 -3.69
CA ILE A 120 10.50 8.41 -4.57
C ILE A 120 10.23 8.75 -6.03
N ALA A 121 8.95 8.87 -6.41
CA ALA A 121 8.57 9.15 -7.79
C ALA A 121 9.14 10.49 -8.26
N SER A 122 9.06 11.52 -7.42
CA SER A 122 9.52 12.87 -7.79
C SER A 122 11.03 12.95 -7.97
N ASN A 123 11.78 12.04 -7.38
CA ASN A 123 13.23 12.02 -7.44
C ASN A 123 13.79 10.92 -8.36
N SER A 124 12.94 10.24 -9.10
CA SER A 124 13.35 9.13 -9.96
C SER A 124 13.30 9.53 -11.43
N PRO A 125 14.26 9.06 -12.25
CA PRO A 125 14.22 9.29 -13.69
C PRO A 125 13.09 8.51 -14.33
N ASN A 126 12.66 8.99 -15.48
CA ASN A 126 11.60 8.32 -16.26
C ASN A 126 12.07 6.95 -16.80
#